data_8a0045cb95a3c999ff1e51f61e66bb91
#
_entry.id   8a0045cb95a3c999ff1e51f61e66bb91
#
_cell.length_a   1.000
_cell.length_b   1.000
_cell.length_c   1.000
_cell.angle_alpha   90.00
_cell.angle_beta   90.00
_cell.angle_gamma   90.00
#
_symmetry.space_group_name_H-M   'P 1'
#
loop_
_entity.id
_entity.type
_entity.pdbx_description
1 polymer ?
#
loop_
_entity_poly.entity_id
_entity_poly.type
_entity_poly.pdbx_seq_one_letter_code
_entity_poly.pdbx_strand_id
1 'polypeptide(L)'
;MADDESRVSRFLSALGRPFRRRTTPQPQMPLYTTGIQEPVLAQGITIPALYAVSRENLILRTVLAKLNQEIFRRGYYWEKKFELKCTDCGEEYNHEIDVCKMCDGPLRKCDPDEIIYPKWLLNQENSMEQSFMHVLQEIEHDLNVVDDAFLILVKEYFVDEKTSEIMFYRVKEIIRGDPIFMRIVSDKRGVRGGRYKVCPIHRDQVSYPGQDDPCQVCGSKMEDAHYVNMAGSGKTQYYLKGEVVHVSKYNPSKLYGKSPVNTMWRQAMTLTAMDNYMYTAYQKRRVPKGIISVTTDNLESMKSFWKAVDEKMERDPHYVPKVGIESATGRGGVNWVKFMDTMEEMQYISVRDEIRNRIAAYYGVSAVFMIDNGKSGGLNNEGMQILVTNRAVEFGQKVYTEILFPRM
;
A
#
# COMPACT_ATOMS: atom_id res chain seq x y z
N MET A 1 -58.03 9.60 25.10
CA MET A 1 -57.05 10.73 25.13
C MET A 1 -55.81 10.49 26.03
N ALA A 2 -55.76 9.44 26.82
CA ALA A 2 -54.60 9.18 27.69
C ALA A 2 -53.54 8.25 27.10
N ASP A 3 -53.82 7.58 25.98
CA ASP A 3 -52.90 6.60 25.37
C ASP A 3 -51.92 7.19 24.34
N ASP A 4 -52.20 8.41 23.86
CA ASP A 4 -51.36 9.05 22.84
C ASP A 4 -50.16 9.83 23.44
N GLU A 5 -50.29 10.36 24.64
CA GLU A 5 -49.19 11.01 25.35
C GLU A 5 -48.10 10.03 25.77
N SER A 6 -48.43 8.75 26.02
CA SER A 6 -47.48 7.73 26.41
C SER A 6 -46.55 7.27 25.23
N ARG A 7 -47.05 7.35 24.00
CA ARG A 7 -46.27 6.99 22.80
C ARG A 7 -45.31 8.10 22.38
N VAL A 8 -45.72 9.34 22.48
CA VAL A 8 -44.87 10.50 22.17
C VAL A 8 -43.76 10.63 23.21
N SER A 9 -44.06 10.39 24.48
CA SER A 9 -43.08 10.39 25.57
C SER A 9 -41.99 9.28 25.39
N ARG A 10 -42.37 8.08 24.95
CA ARG A 10 -41.42 7.00 24.64
C ARG A 10 -40.58 7.31 23.40
N PHE A 11 -41.11 8.02 22.43
CA PHE A 11 -40.37 8.43 21.23
C PHE A 11 -39.32 9.52 21.56
N LEU A 12 -39.71 10.49 22.38
CA LEU A 12 -38.81 11.56 22.84
C LEU A 12 -37.73 11.04 23.80
N SER A 13 -38.02 10.03 24.62
CA SER A 13 -37.03 9.40 25.49
C SER A 13 -36.01 8.52 24.70
N ALA A 14 -36.41 8.04 23.54
CA ALA A 14 -35.49 7.33 22.63
C ALA A 14 -34.52 8.29 21.90
N LEU A 15 -34.94 9.52 21.64
CA LEU A 15 -34.11 10.58 21.05
C LEU A 15 -33.16 11.24 22.06
N GLY A 16 -33.46 11.14 23.34
CA GLY A 16 -32.69 11.75 24.43
C GLY A 16 -31.58 10.88 25.02
N ARG A 17 -31.26 9.71 24.46
CA ARG A 17 -30.08 8.98 24.89
C ARG A 17 -28.87 9.79 24.46
N PRO A 18 -28.05 10.30 25.42
CA PRO A 18 -26.80 10.98 25.05
C PRO A 18 -26.01 10.02 24.21
N PHE A 19 -25.63 10.46 23.00
CA PHE A 19 -24.60 9.78 22.21
C PHE A 19 -23.47 9.48 23.18
N ARG A 20 -23.33 8.23 23.63
CA ARG A 20 -22.11 7.80 24.29
C ARG A 20 -21.01 8.18 23.31
N ARG A 21 -20.26 9.23 23.63
CA ARG A 21 -18.97 9.50 23.00
C ARG A 21 -18.25 8.16 23.05
N ARG A 22 -18.21 7.46 21.92
CA ARG A 22 -17.20 6.43 21.74
C ARG A 22 -15.90 7.20 21.88
N THR A 23 -15.29 7.12 23.04
CA THR A 23 -13.90 7.51 23.20
C THR A 23 -13.18 6.76 22.09
N THR A 24 -12.71 7.50 21.11
CA THR A 24 -11.75 6.96 20.14
C THR A 24 -10.69 6.27 20.99
N PRO A 25 -10.50 4.95 20.85
CA PRO A 25 -9.41 4.30 21.58
C PRO A 25 -8.16 5.09 21.19
N GLN A 26 -7.46 5.59 22.19
CA GLN A 26 -6.14 6.15 21.96
C GLN A 26 -5.37 5.09 21.16
N PRO A 27 -4.59 5.47 20.16
CA PRO A 27 -3.72 4.54 19.49
C PRO A 27 -2.92 3.85 20.60
N GLN A 28 -3.18 2.58 20.80
CA GLN A 28 -2.39 1.79 21.74
C GLN A 28 -0.98 1.85 21.19
N MET A 29 -0.09 2.50 21.91
CA MET A 29 1.34 2.34 21.64
C MET A 29 1.59 0.83 21.55
N PRO A 30 2.23 0.35 20.48
CA PRO A 30 2.52 -1.06 20.34
C PRO A 30 3.25 -1.48 21.61
N LEU A 31 2.63 -2.37 22.36
CA LEU A 31 3.26 -2.97 23.53
C LEU A 31 4.43 -3.79 23.00
N TYR A 32 5.65 -3.32 23.24
CA TYR A 32 6.92 -4.02 22.88
C TYR A 32 7.10 -5.37 23.62
N THR A 33 5.99 -5.98 24.02
CA THR A 33 6.00 -7.19 24.86
C THR A 33 6.38 -8.45 24.11
N THR A 34 6.03 -8.56 22.83
CA THR A 34 6.33 -9.75 22.00
C THR A 34 7.66 -9.70 21.27
N GLY A 35 8.26 -8.52 21.11
CA GLY A 35 9.49 -8.30 20.32
C GLY A 35 9.31 -8.34 18.81
N ILE A 36 8.12 -8.69 18.34
CA ILE A 36 7.72 -8.59 16.94
C ILE A 36 6.85 -7.35 16.83
N GLN A 37 7.27 -6.41 15.98
CA GLN A 37 6.58 -5.13 15.82
C GLN A 37 5.64 -5.19 14.63
N GLU A 38 4.49 -4.53 14.77
CA GLU A 38 3.55 -4.35 13.68
C GLU A 38 3.50 -2.88 13.23
N PRO A 39 3.26 -2.61 11.94
CA PRO A 39 3.09 -1.25 11.44
C PRO A 39 1.86 -0.61 12.06
N VAL A 40 1.95 0.69 12.37
CA VAL A 40 0.85 1.46 12.95
C VAL A 40 -0.07 1.92 11.83
N LEU A 41 -1.25 1.33 11.76
CA LEU A 41 -2.31 1.68 10.81
C LEU A 41 -3.49 2.32 11.54
N ALA A 42 -4.36 3.02 10.81
CA ALA A 42 -5.60 3.53 11.35
C ALA A 42 -6.51 2.36 11.80
N GLN A 43 -7.34 2.62 12.81
CA GLN A 43 -8.20 1.60 13.39
C GLN A 43 -9.09 0.91 12.33
N GLY A 44 -9.05 -0.41 12.30
CA GLY A 44 -9.84 -1.23 11.38
C GLY A 44 -9.24 -1.37 9.97
N ILE A 45 -8.07 -0.78 9.72
CA ILE A 45 -7.34 -0.94 8.45
C ILE A 45 -6.24 -1.96 8.65
N THR A 46 -6.11 -2.88 7.69
CA THR A 46 -5.08 -3.92 7.68
C THR A 46 -4.23 -3.80 6.41
N ILE A 47 -3.00 -4.33 6.43
CA ILE A 47 -2.13 -4.33 5.24
C ILE A 47 -2.82 -5.00 4.04
N PRO A 48 -3.46 -6.17 4.14
CA PRO A 48 -4.22 -6.75 3.04
C PRO A 48 -5.31 -5.84 2.49
N ALA A 49 -6.00 -5.07 3.35
CA ALA A 49 -7.02 -4.12 2.91
C ALA A 49 -6.42 -2.96 2.09
N LEU A 50 -5.22 -2.48 2.46
CA LEU A 50 -4.51 -1.46 1.68
C LEU A 50 -4.17 -1.97 0.26
N TYR A 51 -3.70 -3.21 0.15
CA TYR A 51 -3.44 -3.84 -1.15
C TYR A 51 -4.72 -4.07 -1.96
N ALA A 52 -5.81 -4.49 -1.33
CA ALA A 52 -7.10 -4.66 -1.99
C ALA A 52 -7.56 -3.34 -2.61
N VAL A 53 -7.56 -2.26 -1.84
CA VAL A 53 -7.95 -0.92 -2.34
C VAL A 53 -7.03 -0.44 -3.46
N SER A 54 -5.72 -0.66 -3.36
CA SER A 54 -4.77 -0.27 -4.42
C SER A 54 -5.00 -1.02 -5.74
N ARG A 55 -5.57 -2.22 -5.70
CA ARG A 55 -5.87 -3.05 -6.87
C ARG A 55 -7.25 -2.77 -7.45
N GLU A 56 -8.23 -2.57 -6.59
CA GLU A 56 -9.65 -2.42 -6.98
C GLU A 56 -10.00 -0.99 -7.39
N ASN A 57 -9.41 0.02 -6.76
CA ASN A 57 -9.67 1.41 -7.12
C ASN A 57 -8.93 1.78 -8.41
N LEU A 58 -9.68 1.97 -9.49
CA LEU A 58 -9.14 2.23 -10.83
C LEU A 58 -8.20 3.45 -10.86
N ILE A 59 -8.59 4.55 -10.23
CA ILE A 59 -7.83 5.80 -10.24
C ILE A 59 -6.51 5.61 -9.49
N LEU A 60 -6.57 5.05 -8.28
CA LEU A 60 -5.37 4.78 -7.48
C LEU A 60 -4.43 3.83 -8.22
N ARG A 61 -4.95 2.73 -8.76
CA ARG A 61 -4.17 1.77 -9.54
C ARG A 61 -3.49 2.42 -10.75
N THR A 62 -4.20 3.30 -11.46
CA THR A 62 -3.63 4.00 -12.62
C THR A 62 -2.49 4.93 -12.22
N VAL A 63 -2.65 5.71 -11.14
CA VAL A 63 -1.59 6.59 -10.63
C VAL A 63 -0.35 5.79 -10.22
N LEU A 64 -0.53 4.71 -9.46
CA LEU A 64 0.57 3.85 -9.01
C LEU A 64 1.28 3.18 -10.20
N ALA A 65 0.53 2.68 -11.17
CA ALA A 65 1.11 2.06 -12.36
C ALA A 65 1.91 3.07 -13.21
N LYS A 66 1.40 4.29 -13.37
CA LYS A 66 2.12 5.34 -14.11
C LYS A 66 3.40 5.76 -13.43
N LEU A 67 3.36 5.97 -12.11
CA LEU A 67 4.56 6.31 -11.35
C LEU A 67 5.61 5.22 -11.44
N ASN A 68 5.23 3.96 -11.27
CA ASN A 68 6.11 2.82 -11.41
C ASN A 68 6.74 2.74 -12.81
N GLN A 69 5.92 2.89 -13.87
CA GLN A 69 6.40 2.90 -15.25
C GLN A 69 7.42 4.01 -15.51
N GLU A 70 7.20 5.22 -15.00
CA GLU A 70 8.13 6.34 -15.22
C GLU A 70 9.42 6.19 -14.42
N ILE A 71 9.38 5.68 -13.18
CA ILE A 71 10.58 5.43 -12.37
C ILE A 71 11.52 4.44 -13.08
N PHE A 72 10.97 3.35 -13.62
CA PHE A 72 11.73 2.29 -14.27
C PHE A 72 11.78 2.39 -15.80
N ARG A 73 11.32 3.48 -16.39
CA ARG A 73 11.24 3.67 -17.85
C ARG A 73 12.56 3.40 -18.56
N ARG A 74 13.69 3.80 -17.96
CA ARG A 74 15.03 3.63 -18.54
C ARG A 74 15.74 2.36 -18.07
N GLY A 75 15.09 1.55 -17.22
CA GLY A 75 15.73 0.44 -16.56
C GLY A 75 16.78 0.87 -15.55
N TYR A 76 17.73 -0.02 -15.28
CA TYR A 76 18.92 0.28 -14.50
C TYR A 76 20.16 -0.04 -15.33
N TYR A 77 21.23 0.68 -15.07
CA TYR A 77 22.52 0.44 -15.70
C TYR A 77 23.62 0.51 -14.64
N TRP A 78 24.72 -0.18 -14.95
CA TRP A 78 25.88 -0.21 -14.10
C TRP A 78 26.86 0.85 -14.54
N GLU A 79 27.30 1.65 -13.61
CA GLU A 79 28.35 2.64 -13.81
C GLU A 79 29.46 2.36 -12.79
N LYS A 80 30.69 2.51 -13.20
CA LYS A 80 31.82 2.40 -12.29
C LYS A 80 31.75 3.55 -11.29
N LYS A 81 31.82 3.22 -10.00
CA LYS A 81 31.86 4.23 -8.94
C LYS A 81 33.22 4.94 -8.89
N PHE A 82 34.29 4.21 -9.21
CA PHE A 82 35.67 4.72 -9.22
C PHE A 82 36.51 3.95 -10.25
N GLU A 83 37.55 4.58 -10.75
CA GLU A 83 38.58 3.91 -11.61
C GLU A 83 39.66 3.27 -10.75
N LEU A 84 40.09 3.94 -9.69
CA LEU A 84 41.16 3.51 -8.78
C LEU A 84 40.74 3.70 -7.35
N LYS A 85 41.11 2.77 -6.48
CA LYS A 85 40.86 2.82 -5.03
C LYS A 85 42.15 2.56 -4.27
N CYS A 86 42.45 3.38 -3.28
CA CYS A 86 43.59 3.17 -2.41
C CYS A 86 43.35 1.95 -1.51
N THR A 87 44.38 1.07 -1.43
CA THR A 87 44.31 -0.12 -0.57
C THR A 87 44.44 0.21 0.93
N ASP A 88 45.11 1.32 1.27
CA ASP A 88 45.43 1.68 2.64
C ASP A 88 44.37 2.57 3.29
N CYS A 89 43.97 3.68 2.64
CA CYS A 89 43.00 4.62 3.19
C CYS A 89 41.60 4.47 2.61
N GLY A 90 41.43 3.69 1.50
CA GLY A 90 40.14 3.48 0.87
C GLY A 90 39.63 4.63 0.01
N GLU A 91 40.43 5.69 -0.21
CA GLU A 91 40.05 6.84 -1.05
C GLU A 91 39.81 6.43 -2.49
N GLU A 92 38.79 6.98 -3.13
CA GLU A 92 38.31 6.62 -4.47
C GLU A 92 38.64 7.73 -5.48
N TYR A 93 39.16 7.35 -6.64
CA TYR A 93 39.58 8.27 -7.70
C TYR A 93 38.93 7.90 -9.04
N ASN A 94 38.44 8.91 -9.75
CA ASN A 94 37.78 8.76 -11.07
C ASN A 94 38.73 9.14 -12.23
N HIS A 95 40.00 9.26 -11.95
CA HIS A 95 41.02 9.57 -12.94
C HIS A 95 42.31 8.76 -12.63
N GLU A 96 43.10 8.52 -13.66
CA GLU A 96 44.37 7.80 -13.48
C GLU A 96 45.40 8.63 -12.70
N ILE A 97 45.91 8.08 -11.61
CA ILE A 97 46.96 8.62 -10.78
C ILE A 97 47.86 7.45 -10.34
N ASP A 98 49.13 7.71 -10.09
CA ASP A 98 50.10 6.66 -9.76
C ASP A 98 50.08 6.28 -8.28
N VAL A 99 49.82 7.24 -7.40
CA VAL A 99 49.80 7.07 -5.94
C VAL A 99 48.65 7.84 -5.31
N CYS A 100 48.22 7.39 -4.15
CA CYS A 100 47.14 8.03 -3.39
C CYS A 100 47.56 9.42 -2.93
N LYS A 101 46.74 10.45 -3.21
CA LYS A 101 47.01 11.84 -2.79
C LYS A 101 46.86 12.05 -1.28
N MET A 102 46.22 11.14 -0.56
CA MET A 102 45.92 11.27 0.86
C MET A 102 46.96 10.57 1.75
N CYS A 103 47.50 9.43 1.32
CA CYS A 103 48.41 8.62 2.14
C CYS A 103 49.60 8.07 1.39
N ASP A 104 49.82 8.48 0.12
CA ASP A 104 50.85 7.96 -0.77
C ASP A 104 50.87 6.44 -0.95
N GLY A 105 49.79 5.76 -0.53
CA GLY A 105 49.63 4.31 -0.62
C GLY A 105 49.34 3.82 -2.04
N PRO A 106 49.47 2.50 -2.27
CA PRO A 106 49.23 1.90 -3.57
C PRO A 106 47.75 1.93 -3.95
N LEU A 107 47.52 2.06 -5.26
CA LEU A 107 46.20 2.11 -5.86
C LEU A 107 45.90 0.79 -6.58
N ARG A 108 44.66 0.29 -6.42
CA ARG A 108 44.18 -0.87 -7.17
C ARG A 108 43.07 -0.50 -8.12
N LYS A 109 42.98 -1.13 -9.27
CA LYS A 109 41.82 -1.14 -10.14
C LYS A 109 40.73 -2.03 -9.53
N CYS A 110 39.49 -1.82 -9.94
CA CYS A 110 38.39 -2.70 -9.56
C CYS A 110 38.66 -4.12 -10.05
N ASP A 111 38.47 -5.12 -9.17
CA ASP A 111 38.64 -6.51 -9.53
C ASP A 111 37.53 -6.91 -10.53
N PRO A 112 37.84 -7.58 -11.64
CA PRO A 112 36.84 -8.09 -12.56
C PRO A 112 35.76 -8.95 -11.88
N ASP A 113 36.14 -9.75 -10.89
CA ASP A 113 35.20 -10.63 -10.16
C ASP A 113 34.23 -9.84 -9.31
N GLU A 114 34.60 -8.68 -8.77
CA GLU A 114 33.72 -7.75 -8.06
C GLU A 114 32.61 -7.19 -8.97
N ILE A 115 32.78 -7.21 -10.29
CA ILE A 115 31.80 -6.73 -11.28
C ILE A 115 30.99 -7.88 -11.88
N ILE A 116 31.64 -9.00 -12.19
CA ILE A 116 31.03 -10.13 -12.91
C ILE A 116 29.93 -10.77 -12.07
N TYR A 117 30.20 -10.99 -10.80
CA TYR A 117 29.25 -11.67 -9.91
C TYR A 117 27.96 -10.87 -9.67
N PRO A 118 27.97 -9.57 -9.30
CA PRO A 118 26.76 -8.78 -9.20
C PRO A 118 25.98 -8.69 -10.52
N LYS A 119 26.66 -8.56 -11.66
CA LYS A 119 26.00 -8.56 -12.97
C LYS A 119 25.30 -9.88 -13.26
N TRP A 120 25.95 -11.00 -12.96
CA TRP A 120 25.35 -12.31 -13.11
C TRP A 120 24.12 -12.46 -12.20
N LEU A 121 24.26 -12.11 -10.90
CA LEU A 121 23.17 -12.22 -9.91
C LEU A 121 21.92 -11.42 -10.33
N LEU A 122 22.09 -10.22 -10.88
CA LEU A 122 20.97 -9.34 -11.25
C LEU A 122 20.41 -9.63 -12.65
N ASN A 123 21.12 -10.39 -13.47
CA ASN A 123 20.64 -10.79 -14.79
C ASN A 123 19.96 -12.17 -14.79
N GLN A 124 20.09 -12.95 -13.71
CA GLN A 124 19.41 -14.22 -13.58
C GLN A 124 17.98 -14.03 -13.04
N GLU A 125 17.10 -14.96 -13.38
CA GLU A 125 15.79 -15.08 -12.75
C GLU A 125 15.92 -15.75 -11.39
N ASN A 126 15.12 -15.30 -10.43
CA ASN A 126 15.06 -15.92 -9.10
C ASN A 126 14.21 -17.21 -9.13
N SER A 127 14.13 -17.90 -7.99
CA SER A 127 13.34 -19.12 -7.83
C SER A 127 11.84 -18.95 -8.09
N MET A 128 11.35 -17.70 -8.19
CA MET A 128 9.97 -17.35 -8.53
C MET A 128 9.80 -16.97 -10.01
N GLU A 129 10.81 -17.25 -10.84
CA GLU A 129 10.82 -16.91 -12.29
C GLU A 129 10.69 -15.39 -12.54
N GLN A 130 11.22 -14.56 -11.63
CA GLN A 130 11.17 -13.12 -11.74
C GLN A 130 12.56 -12.55 -12.05
N SER A 131 12.63 -11.64 -13.02
CA SER A 131 13.82 -10.83 -13.21
C SER A 131 13.98 -9.80 -12.08
N PHE A 132 15.18 -9.31 -11.85
CA PHE A 132 15.43 -8.28 -10.84
C PHE A 132 14.59 -7.01 -11.08
N MET A 133 14.30 -6.67 -12.35
CA MET A 133 13.41 -5.55 -12.68
C MET A 133 11.98 -5.77 -12.15
N HIS A 134 11.44 -6.98 -12.25
CA HIS A 134 10.13 -7.30 -11.67
C HIS A 134 10.14 -7.15 -10.15
N VAL A 135 11.20 -7.63 -9.49
CA VAL A 135 11.37 -7.45 -8.04
C VAL A 135 11.40 -5.96 -7.66
N LEU A 136 12.13 -5.12 -8.39
CA LEU A 136 12.16 -3.68 -8.14
C LEU A 136 10.79 -3.02 -8.34
N GLN A 137 10.02 -3.43 -9.35
CA GLN A 137 8.67 -2.92 -9.58
C GLN A 137 7.70 -3.32 -8.46
N GLU A 138 7.84 -4.52 -7.91
CA GLU A 138 7.07 -4.96 -6.74
C GLU A 138 7.46 -4.18 -5.49
N ILE A 139 8.75 -3.94 -5.27
CA ILE A 139 9.26 -3.10 -4.17
C ILE A 139 8.69 -1.68 -4.26
N GLU A 140 8.67 -1.08 -5.45
CA GLU A 140 8.07 0.25 -5.64
C GLU A 140 6.57 0.26 -5.36
N HIS A 141 5.86 -0.80 -5.78
CA HIS A 141 4.46 -0.95 -5.43
C HIS A 141 4.25 -0.99 -3.91
N ASP A 142 5.07 -1.76 -3.19
CA ASP A 142 5.01 -1.86 -1.73
C ASP A 142 5.29 -0.50 -1.06
N LEU A 143 6.31 0.22 -1.52
CA LEU A 143 6.64 1.56 -1.03
C LEU A 143 5.49 2.55 -1.25
N ASN A 144 4.78 2.44 -2.36
CA ASN A 144 3.66 3.32 -2.67
C ASN A 144 2.35 2.92 -1.97
N VAL A 145 2.21 1.67 -1.51
CA VAL A 145 1.01 1.20 -0.82
C VAL A 145 1.18 1.27 0.70
N VAL A 146 2.24 0.67 1.24
CA VAL A 146 2.44 0.53 2.69
C VAL A 146 3.61 1.36 3.21
N ASP A 147 4.47 1.86 2.34
CA ASP A 147 5.75 2.55 2.63
C ASP A 147 6.76 1.68 3.39
N ASP A 148 6.63 0.38 3.29
CA ASP A 148 7.58 -0.59 3.81
C ASP A 148 7.81 -1.67 2.76
N ALA A 149 9.05 -1.78 2.29
CA ALA A 149 9.43 -2.80 1.34
C ALA A 149 10.60 -3.62 1.88
N PHE A 150 10.58 -4.91 1.62
CA PHE A 150 11.57 -5.86 2.09
C PHE A 150 12.18 -6.59 0.90
N LEU A 151 13.48 -6.42 0.72
CA LEU A 151 14.27 -7.17 -0.25
C LEU A 151 15.05 -8.23 0.49
N ILE A 152 14.83 -9.50 0.18
CA ILE A 152 15.50 -10.63 0.84
C ILE A 152 16.65 -11.07 -0.05
N LEU A 153 17.85 -11.07 0.52
CA LEU A 153 19.07 -11.60 -0.06
C LEU A 153 19.24 -13.04 0.44
N VAL A 154 18.91 -14.00 -0.40
CA VAL A 154 19.04 -15.42 -0.05
C VAL A 154 20.52 -15.78 -0.08
N LYS A 155 21.10 -16.03 1.09
CA LYS A 155 22.53 -16.33 1.26
C LYS A 155 22.77 -17.82 1.33
N GLU A 156 23.82 -18.25 0.65
CA GLU A 156 24.43 -19.56 0.77
C GLU A 156 25.69 -19.42 1.62
N TYR A 157 25.76 -20.14 2.73
CA TYR A 157 26.87 -20.08 3.68
C TYR A 157 27.81 -21.25 3.45
N PHE A 158 29.10 -20.95 3.38
CA PHE A 158 30.18 -21.94 3.27
C PHE A 158 30.84 -22.07 4.63
N VAL A 159 30.80 -23.28 5.19
CA VAL A 159 31.23 -23.61 6.56
C VAL A 159 32.43 -24.50 6.50
N ASP A 160 33.40 -24.23 7.37
CA ASP A 160 34.52 -25.17 7.60
C ASP A 160 34.01 -26.40 8.36
N GLU A 161 34.17 -27.58 7.78
CA GLU A 161 33.77 -28.87 8.37
C GLU A 161 34.42 -29.17 9.74
N LYS A 162 35.61 -28.58 10.03
CA LYS A 162 36.36 -28.84 11.26
C LYS A 162 35.99 -27.90 12.39
N THR A 163 35.81 -26.61 12.08
CA THR A 163 35.58 -25.57 13.10
C THR A 163 34.10 -25.22 13.25
N SER A 164 33.25 -25.63 12.30
CA SER A 164 31.87 -25.20 12.19
C SER A 164 31.70 -23.68 12.09
N GLU A 165 32.75 -22.97 11.71
CA GLU A 165 32.72 -21.53 11.50
C GLU A 165 32.32 -21.19 10.05
N ILE A 166 31.60 -20.10 9.87
CA ILE A 166 31.22 -19.59 8.55
C ILE A 166 32.46 -18.90 7.96
N MET A 167 33.01 -19.47 6.90
CA MET A 167 34.17 -18.92 6.19
C MET A 167 33.76 -17.71 5.34
N PHE A 168 32.74 -17.86 4.53
CA PHE A 168 32.17 -16.80 3.71
C PHE A 168 30.73 -17.14 3.33
N TYR A 169 30.02 -16.15 2.77
CA TYR A 169 28.69 -16.35 2.20
C TYR A 169 28.63 -15.74 0.80
N ARG A 170 27.70 -16.26 0.01
CA ARG A 170 27.39 -15.76 -1.31
C ARG A 170 25.88 -15.51 -1.41
N VAL A 171 25.47 -14.41 -2.05
CA VAL A 171 24.03 -14.16 -2.32
C VAL A 171 23.64 -14.99 -3.53
N LYS A 172 22.83 -16.00 -3.34
CA LYS A 172 22.37 -16.90 -4.40
C LYS A 172 21.30 -16.26 -5.27
N GLU A 173 20.33 -15.59 -4.66
CA GLU A 173 19.22 -14.96 -5.33
C GLU A 173 18.65 -13.80 -4.52
N ILE A 174 17.86 -12.96 -5.18
CA ILE A 174 17.18 -11.80 -4.60
C ILE A 174 15.69 -11.97 -4.81
N ILE A 175 14.92 -11.91 -3.72
CA ILE A 175 13.47 -12.05 -3.74
C ILE A 175 12.80 -10.92 -2.96
N ARG A 176 11.54 -10.64 -3.30
CA ARG A 176 10.70 -9.72 -2.53
C ARG A 176 10.20 -10.40 -1.27
N GLY A 177 10.31 -9.75 -0.12
CA GLY A 177 9.62 -10.12 1.11
C GLY A 177 8.25 -9.44 1.18
N ASP A 178 7.16 -10.23 1.22
CA ASP A 178 5.81 -9.66 1.26
C ASP A 178 5.56 -8.90 2.58
N PRO A 179 5.26 -7.59 2.55
CA PRO A 179 4.97 -6.80 3.75
C PRO A 179 3.77 -7.29 4.57
N ILE A 180 2.89 -8.10 3.97
CA ILE A 180 1.79 -8.74 4.70
C ILE A 180 2.32 -9.64 5.80
N PHE A 181 3.39 -10.37 5.54
CA PHE A 181 3.95 -11.39 6.43
C PHE A 181 5.26 -10.98 7.09
N MET A 182 6.01 -10.05 6.49
CA MET A 182 7.28 -9.58 7.04
C MET A 182 7.07 -8.68 8.24
N ARG A 183 7.82 -8.95 9.32
CA ARG A 183 7.82 -8.13 10.54
C ARG A 183 9.24 -7.83 11.00
N ILE A 184 9.39 -6.72 11.70
CA ILE A 184 10.65 -6.29 12.30
C ILE A 184 10.71 -6.82 13.73
N VAL A 185 11.82 -7.44 14.06
CA VAL A 185 12.13 -7.87 15.41
C VAL A 185 12.84 -6.72 16.14
N SER A 186 12.39 -6.39 17.35
CA SER A 186 13.03 -5.34 18.16
C SER A 186 13.12 -5.74 19.63
N ASP A 187 14.07 -5.13 20.34
CA ASP A 187 14.20 -5.23 21.78
C ASP A 187 13.13 -4.37 22.50
N LYS A 188 13.16 -4.39 23.83
CA LYS A 188 12.26 -3.58 24.68
C LYS A 188 12.45 -2.07 24.50
N ARG A 189 13.56 -1.61 23.95
CA ARG A 189 13.89 -0.19 23.70
C ARG A 189 13.51 0.24 22.28
N GLY A 190 12.98 -0.68 21.46
CA GLY A 190 12.64 -0.42 20.05
C GLY A 190 13.85 -0.41 19.11
N VAL A 191 14.97 -1.00 19.54
CA VAL A 191 16.14 -1.22 18.67
C VAL A 191 15.97 -2.54 17.94
N ARG A 192 16.29 -2.58 16.65
CA ARG A 192 16.17 -3.79 15.82
C ARG A 192 17.12 -4.88 16.32
N GLY A 193 16.64 -6.12 16.38
CA GLY A 193 17.39 -7.27 16.92
C GLY A 193 17.34 -7.39 18.44
N GLY A 194 18.25 -8.20 19.00
CA GLY A 194 18.48 -8.32 20.43
C GLY A 194 17.43 -9.09 21.24
N ARG A 195 16.45 -9.71 20.61
CA ARG A 195 15.43 -10.49 21.30
C ARG A 195 15.44 -11.97 20.97
N TYR A 196 15.59 -12.31 19.72
CA TYR A 196 15.69 -13.69 19.26
C TYR A 196 17.05 -13.87 18.60
N LYS A 197 17.69 -14.99 18.82
CA LYS A 197 18.89 -15.39 18.12
C LYS A 197 18.58 -16.58 17.25
N VAL A 198 19.12 -16.64 16.05
CA VAL A 198 18.91 -17.69 15.08
C VAL A 198 20.24 -18.18 14.54
N CYS A 199 20.32 -19.48 14.25
CA CYS A 199 21.48 -20.02 13.57
C CYS A 199 21.51 -19.54 12.12
N PRO A 200 22.65 -19.00 11.64
CA PRO A 200 22.78 -18.57 10.23
C PRO A 200 22.53 -19.70 9.22
N ILE A 201 22.84 -20.93 9.58
CA ILE A 201 22.73 -22.12 8.74
C ILE A 201 21.38 -22.80 8.93
N HIS A 202 21.00 -23.08 10.22
CA HIS A 202 19.77 -23.79 10.58
C HIS A 202 18.72 -22.80 11.07
N ARG A 203 17.94 -22.25 10.13
CA ARG A 203 16.96 -21.16 10.35
C ARG A 203 15.81 -21.48 11.29
N ASP A 204 15.54 -22.74 11.50
CA ASP A 204 14.53 -23.25 12.43
C ASP A 204 15.03 -23.33 13.90
N GLN A 205 16.34 -23.22 14.10
CA GLN A 205 16.94 -23.17 15.42
C GLN A 205 16.94 -21.74 15.96
N VAL A 206 16.03 -21.45 16.87
CA VAL A 206 15.80 -20.13 17.49
C VAL A 206 16.05 -20.21 18.97
N SER A 207 16.85 -19.29 19.49
CA SER A 207 17.11 -19.11 20.92
C SER A 207 16.39 -17.88 21.45
N TYR A 208 15.85 -17.99 22.68
CA TYR A 208 15.15 -16.92 23.35
C TYR A 208 16.09 -16.04 24.19
N PRO A 209 15.64 -14.83 24.60
CA PRO A 209 16.45 -13.90 25.37
C PRO A 209 17.04 -14.54 26.65
N GLY A 210 18.35 -14.37 26.80
CA GLY A 210 19.09 -14.90 27.95
C GLY A 210 19.64 -16.31 27.75
N GLN A 211 19.43 -16.93 26.62
CA GLN A 211 20.05 -18.19 26.23
C GLN A 211 21.09 -17.88 25.13
N ASP A 212 22.37 -18.01 25.45
CA ASP A 212 23.47 -17.81 24.53
C ASP A 212 24.08 -19.16 24.08
N ASP A 213 23.24 -20.20 24.05
CA ASP A 213 23.67 -21.53 23.66
C ASP A 213 23.99 -21.57 22.15
N PRO A 214 25.03 -22.28 21.75
CA PRO A 214 25.33 -22.51 20.34
C PRO A 214 24.25 -23.36 19.69
N CYS A 215 24.17 -23.33 18.35
CA CYS A 215 23.22 -24.14 17.60
C CYS A 215 23.38 -25.63 17.94
N GLN A 216 22.27 -26.26 18.33
CA GLN A 216 22.27 -27.68 18.74
C GLN A 216 22.58 -28.64 17.58
N VAL A 217 22.44 -28.19 16.32
CA VAL A 217 22.67 -29.00 15.13
C VAL A 217 24.11 -28.89 14.62
N CYS A 218 24.66 -27.66 14.50
CA CYS A 218 25.96 -27.43 13.90
C CYS A 218 27.00 -26.83 14.85
N GLY A 219 26.63 -26.49 16.10
CA GLY A 219 27.54 -25.87 17.05
C GLY A 219 27.92 -24.41 16.76
N SER A 220 27.44 -23.83 15.62
CA SER A 220 27.75 -22.46 15.26
C SER A 220 27.14 -21.44 16.22
N LYS A 221 27.79 -20.28 16.34
CA LYS A 221 27.27 -19.17 17.15
C LYS A 221 25.94 -18.66 16.61
N MET A 222 24.99 -18.44 17.49
CA MET A 222 23.70 -17.85 17.18
C MET A 222 23.81 -16.33 17.02
N GLU A 223 23.17 -15.77 16.00
CA GLU A 223 23.17 -14.33 15.71
C GLU A 223 21.79 -13.69 15.91
N ASP A 224 21.74 -12.38 16.17
CA ASP A 224 20.51 -11.66 16.41
C ASP A 224 19.60 -11.65 15.17
N ALA A 225 18.36 -12.10 15.35
CA ALA A 225 17.32 -12.01 14.33
C ALA A 225 16.79 -10.58 14.26
N HIS A 226 16.80 -10.00 13.07
CA HIS A 226 16.31 -8.64 12.81
C HIS A 226 14.93 -8.59 12.17
N TYR A 227 14.59 -9.62 11.42
CA TYR A 227 13.31 -9.72 10.70
C TYR A 227 12.73 -11.12 10.85
N VAL A 228 11.43 -11.22 10.65
CA VAL A 228 10.70 -12.46 10.72
C VAL A 228 9.63 -12.50 9.63
N ASN A 229 9.53 -13.63 8.94
CA ASN A 229 8.43 -13.92 8.03
C ASN A 229 7.44 -14.85 8.74
N MET A 230 6.19 -14.40 8.84
CA MET A 230 5.10 -15.12 9.51
C MET A 230 4.14 -15.75 8.49
N ALA A 231 4.60 -16.06 7.27
CA ALA A 231 3.77 -16.69 6.24
C ALA A 231 3.24 -18.04 6.70
N GLY A 232 1.94 -18.19 6.60
CA GLY A 232 1.03 -19.09 7.25
C GLY A 232 1.17 -20.63 7.14
N SER A 233 2.34 -21.20 6.89
CA SER A 233 2.54 -22.65 6.93
C SER A 233 2.96 -23.21 8.30
N GLY A 234 2.82 -22.42 9.36
CA GLY A 234 3.16 -22.83 10.73
C GLY A 234 4.64 -22.74 11.09
N LYS A 235 5.53 -22.49 10.15
CA LYS A 235 6.96 -22.28 10.44
C LYS A 235 7.32 -20.80 10.24
N THR A 236 7.67 -20.15 11.32
CA THR A 236 8.19 -18.78 11.33
C THR A 236 9.64 -18.80 10.87
N GLN A 237 9.98 -18.01 9.84
CA GLN A 237 11.34 -17.89 9.35
C GLN A 237 11.97 -16.58 9.82
N TYR A 238 13.11 -16.67 10.50
CA TYR A 238 13.85 -15.52 10.98
C TYR A 238 15.00 -15.18 10.04
N TYR A 239 15.31 -13.89 9.93
CA TYR A 239 16.39 -13.36 9.10
C TYR A 239 17.34 -12.51 9.91
N LEU A 240 18.62 -12.62 9.56
CA LEU A 240 19.71 -11.88 10.17
C LEU A 240 19.81 -10.46 9.61
N LYS A 241 20.60 -9.63 10.27
CA LYS A 241 21.05 -8.34 9.72
C LYS A 241 21.81 -8.57 8.41
N GLY A 242 21.44 -7.83 7.37
CA GLY A 242 22.10 -7.96 6.06
C GLY A 242 21.57 -9.10 5.19
N GLU A 243 20.55 -9.85 5.62
CA GLU A 243 19.78 -10.75 4.76
C GLU A 243 18.52 -10.11 4.23
N VAL A 244 18.04 -9.08 4.88
CA VAL A 244 16.88 -8.32 4.45
C VAL A 244 17.26 -6.84 4.41
N VAL A 245 17.05 -6.24 3.25
CA VAL A 245 17.13 -4.80 3.07
C VAL A 245 15.72 -4.24 3.22
N HIS A 246 15.45 -3.58 4.35
CA HIS A 246 14.20 -2.87 4.58
C HIS A 246 14.33 -1.43 4.14
N VAL A 247 13.41 -0.97 3.31
CA VAL A 247 13.35 0.38 2.75
C VAL A 247 12.00 1.00 3.06
N SER A 248 12.01 2.28 3.41
CA SER A 248 10.82 3.13 3.49
C SER A 248 11.16 4.53 2.99
N LYS A 249 10.22 5.22 2.35
CA LYS A 249 10.38 6.59 1.85
C LYS A 249 10.26 7.61 2.98
N TYR A 250 9.32 7.36 3.90
CA TYR A 250 9.09 8.22 5.06
C TYR A 250 8.87 7.41 6.32
N ASN A 251 9.83 7.43 7.24
CA ASN A 251 9.82 6.64 8.46
C ASN A 251 9.71 7.51 9.73
N PRO A 252 8.51 7.91 10.14
CA PRO A 252 8.32 8.73 11.33
C PRO A 252 8.42 7.93 12.63
N SER A 253 8.26 6.60 12.56
CA SER A 253 8.21 5.71 13.74
C SER A 253 9.53 4.99 14.03
N LYS A 254 10.61 5.28 13.31
CA LYS A 254 11.92 4.61 13.36
C LYS A 254 11.95 3.18 12.84
N LEU A 255 10.86 2.42 12.94
CA LEU A 255 10.80 1.03 12.52
C LEU A 255 10.08 0.87 11.19
N TYR A 256 8.88 1.42 11.07
CA TYR A 256 8.03 1.32 9.90
C TYR A 256 7.78 2.66 9.24
N GLY A 257 7.54 2.63 7.96
CA GLY A 257 7.08 3.76 7.18
C GLY A 257 5.65 4.16 7.49
N LYS A 258 5.19 5.22 6.85
CA LYS A 258 3.80 5.69 6.96
C LYS A 258 3.07 5.45 5.64
N SER A 259 2.18 4.47 5.62
CA SER A 259 1.44 4.09 4.42
C SER A 259 0.76 5.28 3.72
N PRO A 260 1.08 5.53 2.44
CA PRO A 260 0.41 6.52 1.61
C PRO A 260 -1.07 6.22 1.44
N VAL A 261 -1.42 4.96 1.14
CA VAL A 261 -2.81 4.53 0.94
C VAL A 261 -3.62 4.66 2.22
N ASN A 262 -3.04 4.38 3.39
CA ASN A 262 -3.70 4.61 4.67
C ASN A 262 -4.03 6.10 4.88
N THR A 263 -3.14 7.00 4.44
CA THR A 263 -3.37 8.46 4.51
C THR A 263 -4.54 8.88 3.60
N MET A 264 -4.68 8.27 2.42
CA MET A 264 -5.72 8.56 1.43
C MET A 264 -6.93 7.62 1.52
N TRP A 265 -7.00 6.79 2.56
CA TRP A 265 -8.03 5.75 2.69
C TRP A 265 -9.45 6.25 2.42
N ARG A 266 -9.80 7.38 3.04
CA ARG A 266 -11.15 7.95 2.89
C ARG A 266 -11.44 8.37 1.46
N GLN A 267 -10.49 9.02 0.79
CA GLN A 267 -10.62 9.44 -0.60
C GLN A 267 -10.78 8.25 -1.54
N ALA A 268 -9.95 7.22 -1.37
CA ALA A 268 -10.04 5.99 -2.15
C ALA A 268 -11.38 5.28 -1.93
N MET A 269 -11.84 5.15 -0.70
CA MET A 269 -13.13 4.53 -0.37
C MET A 269 -14.30 5.34 -0.89
N THR A 270 -14.22 6.68 -0.87
CA THR A 270 -15.26 7.55 -1.44
C THR A 270 -15.39 7.30 -2.95
N LEU A 271 -14.28 7.24 -3.69
CA LEU A 271 -14.31 6.90 -5.12
C LEU A 271 -14.93 5.53 -5.38
N THR A 272 -14.51 4.52 -4.63
CA THR A 272 -15.10 3.17 -4.76
C THR A 272 -16.59 3.17 -4.48
N ALA A 273 -17.05 3.91 -3.46
CA ALA A 273 -18.47 4.06 -3.17
C ALA A 273 -19.22 4.79 -4.28
N MET A 274 -18.63 5.83 -4.86
CA MET A 274 -19.18 6.56 -6.00
C MET A 274 -19.31 5.66 -7.23
N ASP A 275 -18.28 4.91 -7.58
CA ASP A 275 -18.30 3.98 -8.72
C ASP A 275 -19.32 2.85 -8.51
N ASN A 276 -19.43 2.30 -7.29
CA ASN A 276 -20.45 1.31 -6.94
C ASN A 276 -21.87 1.87 -7.01
N TYR A 277 -22.07 3.12 -6.58
CA TYR A 277 -23.35 3.79 -6.71
C TYR A 277 -23.76 3.96 -8.19
N MET A 278 -22.82 4.44 -9.02
CA MET A 278 -23.03 4.56 -10.48
C MET A 278 -23.34 3.22 -11.11
N TYR A 279 -22.52 2.20 -10.84
CA TYR A 279 -22.73 0.85 -11.34
C TYR A 279 -24.15 0.33 -11.00
N THR A 280 -24.53 0.47 -9.71
CA THR A 280 -25.84 0.01 -9.24
C THR A 280 -26.99 0.81 -9.88
N ALA A 281 -26.81 2.13 -10.06
CA ALA A 281 -27.81 2.98 -10.69
C ALA A 281 -28.03 2.58 -12.16
N TYR A 282 -26.95 2.32 -12.90
CA TYR A 282 -27.05 1.86 -14.30
C TYR A 282 -27.57 0.42 -14.42
N GLN A 283 -27.08 -0.50 -13.58
CA GLN A 283 -27.48 -1.90 -13.62
C GLN A 283 -28.94 -2.11 -13.26
N LYS A 284 -29.39 -1.46 -12.20
CA LYS A 284 -30.76 -1.62 -11.68
C LYS A 284 -31.73 -0.60 -12.27
N ARG A 285 -31.25 0.36 -13.07
CA ARG A 285 -32.05 1.43 -13.69
C ARG A 285 -33.01 2.11 -12.72
N ARG A 286 -32.62 2.23 -11.45
CA ARG A 286 -33.46 2.85 -10.42
C ARG A 286 -33.24 4.36 -10.39
N VAL A 287 -34.30 5.08 -10.54
CA VAL A 287 -34.40 6.55 -10.35
C VAL A 287 -34.10 6.92 -8.88
N PRO A 288 -33.66 8.15 -8.58
CA PRO A 288 -33.36 8.61 -7.23
C PRO A 288 -34.48 8.26 -6.24
N LYS A 289 -34.04 7.79 -5.07
CA LYS A 289 -34.96 7.36 -4.03
C LYS A 289 -35.80 8.54 -3.55
N GLY A 290 -37.10 8.41 -3.70
CA GLY A 290 -38.10 9.30 -3.16
C GLY A 290 -39.31 8.49 -2.71
N ILE A 291 -40.25 9.11 -2.01
CA ILE A 291 -41.51 8.51 -1.67
C ILE A 291 -42.59 9.09 -2.61
N ILE A 292 -43.32 8.20 -3.23
CA ILE A 292 -44.54 8.57 -3.90
C ILE A 292 -45.65 8.56 -2.83
N SER A 293 -46.15 9.75 -2.49
CA SER A 293 -47.30 9.89 -1.61
C SER A 293 -48.57 10.00 -2.46
N VAL A 294 -49.44 9.05 -2.28
CA VAL A 294 -50.73 9.02 -3.00
C VAL A 294 -51.83 9.07 -1.99
N THR A 295 -52.75 10.02 -2.17
CA THR A 295 -53.99 10.09 -1.39
C THR A 295 -55.02 9.22 -2.10
N THR A 296 -55.45 8.12 -1.49
CA THR A 296 -56.42 7.19 -2.06
C THR A 296 -57.39 6.67 -1.00
N ASP A 297 -58.60 6.42 -1.41
CA ASP A 297 -59.63 5.83 -0.53
C ASP A 297 -59.53 4.29 -0.47
N ASN A 298 -58.75 3.65 -1.37
CA ASN A 298 -58.57 2.20 -1.42
C ASN A 298 -57.10 1.81 -1.49
N LEU A 299 -56.53 1.48 -0.33
CA LEU A 299 -55.12 1.13 -0.16
C LEU A 299 -54.74 -0.21 -0.82
N GLU A 300 -55.64 -1.20 -0.85
CA GLU A 300 -55.35 -2.53 -1.41
C GLU A 300 -55.24 -2.50 -2.94
N SER A 301 -56.16 -1.80 -3.57
CA SER A 301 -56.13 -1.58 -5.02
C SER A 301 -54.88 -0.85 -5.45
N MET A 302 -54.38 0.07 -4.65
CA MET A 302 -53.13 0.78 -4.91
C MET A 302 -51.91 -0.11 -4.76
N LYS A 303 -51.83 -0.97 -3.75
CA LYS A 303 -50.75 -1.92 -3.57
C LYS A 303 -50.66 -2.91 -4.73
N SER A 304 -51.78 -3.44 -5.20
CA SER A 304 -51.82 -4.34 -6.35
C SER A 304 -51.39 -3.66 -7.64
N PHE A 305 -51.76 -2.40 -7.84
CA PHE A 305 -51.34 -1.59 -8.97
C PHE A 305 -49.81 -1.37 -8.98
N TRP A 306 -49.21 -0.95 -7.85
CA TRP A 306 -47.76 -0.72 -7.77
C TRP A 306 -46.98 -2.00 -7.97
N LYS A 307 -47.43 -3.14 -7.47
CA LYS A 307 -46.81 -4.43 -7.72
C LYS A 307 -46.82 -4.76 -9.22
N ALA A 308 -47.88 -4.52 -9.92
CA ALA A 308 -47.95 -4.74 -11.37
C ALA A 308 -47.09 -3.74 -12.16
N VAL A 309 -46.89 -2.52 -11.67
CA VAL A 309 -45.97 -1.54 -12.25
C VAL A 309 -44.51 -2.00 -12.06
N ASP A 310 -44.14 -2.46 -10.86
CA ASP A 310 -42.81 -2.95 -10.57
C ASP A 310 -42.45 -4.15 -11.44
N GLU A 311 -43.36 -5.10 -11.61
CA GLU A 311 -43.18 -6.27 -12.50
C GLU A 311 -42.99 -5.87 -13.98
N LYS A 312 -43.69 -4.82 -14.45
CA LYS A 312 -43.54 -4.29 -15.81
C LYS A 312 -42.23 -3.52 -15.98
N MET A 313 -41.81 -2.75 -14.98
CA MET A 313 -40.55 -2.02 -15.00
C MET A 313 -39.34 -2.96 -14.94
N GLU A 314 -39.47 -4.14 -14.32
CA GLU A 314 -38.42 -5.17 -14.36
C GLU A 314 -38.25 -5.76 -15.76
N ARG A 315 -39.34 -5.91 -16.52
CA ARG A 315 -39.33 -6.47 -17.90
C ARG A 315 -38.95 -5.44 -18.97
N ASP A 316 -39.50 -4.20 -18.82
CA ASP A 316 -39.24 -3.08 -19.72
C ASP A 316 -38.74 -1.86 -18.94
N PRO A 317 -37.46 -1.58 -18.99
CA PRO A 317 -36.82 -0.45 -18.31
C PRO A 317 -37.32 0.92 -18.77
N HIS A 318 -37.91 1.00 -19.94
CA HIS A 318 -38.44 2.24 -20.50
C HIS A 318 -39.97 2.38 -20.25
N TYR A 319 -40.57 1.44 -19.54
CA TYR A 319 -41.97 1.51 -19.21
C TYR A 319 -42.30 2.72 -18.34
N VAL A 320 -43.14 3.60 -18.82
CA VAL A 320 -43.64 4.77 -18.08
C VAL A 320 -45.05 4.48 -17.59
N PRO A 321 -45.29 4.29 -16.28
CA PRO A 321 -46.61 4.06 -15.77
C PRO A 321 -47.49 5.33 -15.93
N LYS A 322 -48.60 5.19 -16.61
CA LYS A 322 -49.63 6.24 -16.68
C LYS A 322 -50.65 6.00 -15.57
N VAL A 323 -50.73 6.89 -14.60
CA VAL A 323 -51.61 6.79 -13.46
C VAL A 323 -52.75 7.77 -13.67
N GLY A 324 -53.99 7.25 -13.86
CA GLY A 324 -55.21 8.06 -13.78
C GLY A 324 -55.71 8.05 -12.34
N ILE A 325 -55.84 9.22 -11.73
CA ILE A 325 -56.37 9.36 -10.37
C ILE A 325 -57.76 9.94 -10.47
N GLU A 326 -58.76 9.10 -10.20
CA GLU A 326 -60.13 9.55 -10.03
C GLU A 326 -60.39 9.74 -8.54
N SER A 327 -60.68 10.95 -8.12
CA SER A 327 -61.04 11.27 -6.75
C SER A 327 -62.47 11.75 -6.71
N ALA A 328 -63.34 11.06 -5.96
CA ALA A 328 -64.72 11.43 -5.75
C ALA A 328 -64.87 12.79 -5.05
N THR A 329 -63.80 13.28 -4.41
CA THR A 329 -63.83 14.55 -3.65
C THR A 329 -62.92 15.64 -4.29
N GLY A 330 -62.30 15.40 -5.46
CA GLY A 330 -61.48 16.38 -6.14
C GLY A 330 -60.14 16.71 -5.42
N ARG A 331 -59.79 16.00 -4.36
CA ARG A 331 -58.61 16.24 -3.53
C ARG A 331 -57.52 15.15 -3.64
N GLY A 332 -57.64 14.25 -4.60
CA GLY A 332 -56.61 13.22 -4.86
C GLY A 332 -55.41 13.82 -5.55
N GLY A 333 -54.22 13.50 -5.12
CA GLY A 333 -52.98 13.93 -5.73
C GLY A 333 -51.88 12.90 -5.54
N VAL A 334 -50.98 12.83 -6.53
CA VAL A 334 -49.73 12.11 -6.42
C VAL A 334 -48.61 13.12 -6.18
N ASN A 335 -48.02 13.06 -5.03
CA ASN A 335 -46.86 13.89 -4.70
C ASN A 335 -45.60 13.05 -4.67
N TRP A 336 -44.60 13.47 -5.40
CA TRP A 336 -43.25 12.89 -5.32
C TRP A 336 -42.44 13.69 -4.32
N VAL A 337 -42.04 13.06 -3.22
CA VAL A 337 -41.15 13.65 -2.23
C VAL A 337 -39.76 13.05 -2.46
N LYS A 338 -38.87 13.87 -2.97
CA LYS A 338 -37.47 13.51 -3.22
C LYS A 338 -36.71 13.52 -1.89
N PHE A 339 -36.00 12.41 -1.58
CA PHE A 339 -35.16 12.32 -0.40
C PHE A 339 -33.66 12.36 -0.70
N MET A 340 -33.27 12.13 -1.94
CA MET A 340 -31.88 12.18 -2.36
C MET A 340 -31.71 13.09 -3.57
N ASP A 341 -30.63 13.83 -3.56
CA ASP A 341 -30.24 14.67 -4.68
C ASP A 341 -29.89 13.84 -5.91
N THR A 342 -30.08 14.41 -7.10
CA THR A 342 -29.62 13.81 -8.36
C THR A 342 -28.10 13.84 -8.41
N MET A 343 -27.50 13.06 -9.31
CA MET A 343 -26.03 13.07 -9.52
C MET A 343 -25.52 14.45 -9.92
N GLU A 344 -26.31 15.22 -10.67
CA GLU A 344 -26.00 16.60 -11.06
C GLU A 344 -25.97 17.53 -9.84
N GLU A 345 -26.99 17.42 -8.97
CA GLU A 345 -27.06 18.19 -7.73
C GLU A 345 -25.92 17.84 -6.76
N MET A 346 -25.51 16.57 -6.69
CA MET A 346 -24.35 16.12 -5.91
C MET A 346 -23.01 16.50 -6.57
N GLN A 347 -23.03 17.14 -7.73
CA GLN A 347 -21.81 17.50 -8.50
C GLN A 347 -20.84 16.31 -8.67
N TYR A 348 -21.41 15.14 -8.94
CA TYR A 348 -20.68 13.86 -8.98
C TYR A 348 -19.36 13.93 -9.77
N ILE A 349 -19.39 14.49 -10.99
CA ILE A 349 -18.21 14.57 -11.85
C ILE A 349 -17.15 15.47 -11.23
N SER A 350 -17.56 16.64 -10.69
CA SER A 350 -16.63 17.59 -10.08
C SER A 350 -15.97 17.02 -8.84
N VAL A 351 -16.72 16.33 -7.97
CA VAL A 351 -16.19 15.68 -6.76
C VAL A 351 -15.24 14.54 -7.13
N ARG A 352 -15.61 13.72 -8.11
CA ARG A 352 -14.75 12.64 -8.61
C ARG A 352 -13.42 13.17 -9.17
N ASP A 353 -13.49 14.21 -9.99
CA ASP A 353 -12.31 14.87 -10.56
C ASP A 353 -11.43 15.48 -9.48
N GLU A 354 -12.03 16.12 -8.49
CA GLU A 354 -11.29 16.70 -7.37
C GLU A 354 -10.54 15.64 -6.56
N ILE A 355 -11.20 14.52 -6.22
CA ILE A 355 -10.56 13.43 -5.48
C ILE A 355 -9.46 12.79 -6.33
N ARG A 356 -9.70 12.58 -7.64
CA ARG A 356 -8.67 12.09 -8.57
C ARG A 356 -7.44 12.97 -8.56
N ASN A 357 -7.64 14.29 -8.66
CA ASN A 357 -6.54 15.25 -8.68
C ASN A 357 -5.77 15.26 -7.35
N ARG A 358 -6.43 15.12 -6.21
CA ARG A 358 -5.79 15.00 -4.89
C ARG A 358 -4.93 13.75 -4.78
N ILE A 359 -5.42 12.60 -5.26
CA ILE A 359 -4.66 11.35 -5.27
C ILE A 359 -3.44 11.49 -6.19
N ALA A 360 -3.61 12.01 -7.40
CA ALA A 360 -2.52 12.24 -8.33
C ALA A 360 -1.47 13.21 -7.77
N ALA A 361 -1.91 14.32 -7.17
CA ALA A 361 -1.03 15.31 -6.54
C ALA A 361 -0.24 14.73 -5.36
N TYR A 362 -0.82 13.84 -4.57
CA TYR A 362 -0.12 13.18 -3.46
C TYR A 362 1.09 12.37 -3.93
N TYR A 363 0.97 11.70 -5.08
CA TYR A 363 2.07 10.96 -5.69
C TYR A 363 2.93 11.80 -6.64
N GLY A 364 2.62 13.07 -6.82
CA GLY A 364 3.33 13.95 -7.75
C GLY A 364 3.10 13.62 -9.22
N VAL A 365 2.04 12.87 -9.55
CA VAL A 365 1.68 12.54 -10.94
C VAL A 365 0.74 13.61 -11.48
N SER A 366 1.14 14.27 -12.56
CA SER A 366 0.31 15.32 -13.17
C SER A 366 -0.81 14.77 -14.04
N ALA A 367 -1.83 15.60 -14.30
CA ALA A 367 -2.99 15.24 -15.11
C ALA A 367 -2.63 14.80 -16.54
N VAL A 368 -1.56 15.35 -17.12
CA VAL A 368 -1.06 14.97 -18.46
C VAL A 368 -0.73 13.47 -18.53
N PHE A 369 -0.10 12.93 -17.49
CA PHE A 369 0.22 11.49 -17.41
C PHE A 369 -1.01 10.61 -17.17
N MET A 370 -2.13 11.21 -16.78
CA MET A 370 -3.43 10.54 -16.61
C MET A 370 -4.30 10.61 -17.86
N ILE A 371 -3.77 11.12 -18.99
CA ILE A 371 -4.48 11.29 -20.27
C ILE A 371 -5.68 12.27 -20.15
N ASP A 372 -5.60 13.24 -19.27
CA ASP A 372 -6.62 14.28 -19.12
C ASP A 372 -6.18 15.56 -19.84
N ASN A 373 -6.22 15.53 -21.17
CA ASN A 373 -5.79 16.66 -22.02
C ASN A 373 -6.82 17.81 -22.05
N GLY A 374 -8.02 17.59 -21.53
CA GLY A 374 -9.13 18.58 -21.62
C GLY A 374 -8.97 19.81 -20.72
N LYS A 375 -8.04 19.77 -19.76
CA LYS A 375 -7.82 20.84 -18.77
C LYS A 375 -6.39 21.39 -18.77
N SER A 376 -5.52 20.91 -19.66
CA SER A 376 -4.17 21.43 -19.79
C SER A 376 -4.19 22.75 -20.57
N GLY A 377 -3.92 23.83 -19.88
CA GLY A 377 -4.02 25.20 -20.41
C GLY A 377 -2.90 25.63 -21.37
N GLY A 378 -2.54 24.79 -22.37
CA GLY A 378 -1.58 25.10 -23.41
C GLY A 378 -0.15 24.59 -23.17
N LEU A 379 0.70 24.66 -24.19
CA LEU A 379 2.04 24.05 -24.26
C LEU A 379 2.96 24.38 -23.09
N ASN A 380 2.92 25.60 -22.56
CA ASN A 380 3.74 26.02 -21.42
C ASN A 380 3.31 25.33 -20.11
N ASN A 381 2.02 25.04 -19.94
CA ASN A 381 1.51 24.38 -18.75
C ASN A 381 1.82 22.88 -18.76
N GLU A 382 1.81 22.25 -19.92
CA GLU A 382 2.19 20.84 -20.09
C GLU A 382 3.67 20.61 -19.75
N GLY A 383 4.56 21.49 -20.18
CA GLY A 383 5.98 21.46 -19.83
C GLY A 383 6.20 21.53 -18.31
N MET A 384 5.48 22.41 -17.62
CA MET A 384 5.55 22.51 -16.15
C MET A 384 4.99 21.27 -15.45
N GLN A 385 3.93 20.67 -15.97
CA GLN A 385 3.35 19.44 -15.43
C GLN A 385 4.30 18.26 -15.58
N ILE A 386 4.99 18.14 -16.70
CA ILE A 386 6.04 17.13 -16.92
C ILE A 386 7.18 17.33 -15.94
N LEU A 387 7.62 18.58 -15.70
CA LEU A 387 8.68 18.88 -14.75
C LEU A 387 8.31 18.44 -13.33
N VAL A 388 7.07 18.67 -12.89
CA VAL A 388 6.60 18.24 -11.56
C VAL A 388 6.65 16.73 -11.42
N THR A 389 6.17 16.01 -12.43
CA THR A 389 6.20 14.53 -12.41
C THR A 389 7.65 14.02 -12.43
N ASN A 390 8.54 14.63 -13.22
CA ASN A 390 9.95 14.25 -13.25
C ASN A 390 10.61 14.38 -11.86
N ARG A 391 10.28 15.40 -11.07
CA ARG A 391 10.78 15.52 -9.69
C ARG A 391 10.33 14.38 -8.77
N ALA A 392 9.08 13.93 -8.91
CA ALA A 392 8.59 12.79 -8.17
C ALA A 392 9.29 11.49 -8.59
N VAL A 393 9.55 11.33 -9.88
CA VAL A 393 10.32 10.21 -10.45
C VAL A 393 11.76 10.22 -9.96
N GLU A 394 12.44 11.36 -10.00
CA GLU A 394 13.82 11.52 -9.48
C GLU A 394 13.91 11.16 -8.01
N PHE A 395 12.93 11.59 -7.21
CA PHE A 395 12.87 11.19 -5.79
C PHE A 395 12.71 9.69 -5.63
N GLY A 396 11.82 9.06 -6.40
CA GLY A 396 11.67 7.60 -6.43
C GLY A 396 13.00 6.90 -6.79
N GLN A 397 13.68 7.36 -7.84
CA GLN A 397 14.96 6.80 -8.28
C GLN A 397 16.06 6.94 -7.22
N LYS A 398 16.12 8.06 -6.49
CA LYS A 398 17.07 8.26 -5.39
C LYS A 398 16.89 7.27 -4.25
N VAL A 399 15.69 6.81 -3.98
CA VAL A 399 15.45 5.75 -2.98
C VAL A 399 16.21 4.47 -3.34
N TYR A 400 16.29 4.14 -4.63
CA TYR A 400 17.06 2.98 -5.10
C TYR A 400 18.56 3.23 -5.05
N THR A 401 19.01 4.35 -5.59
CA THR A 401 20.46 4.65 -5.71
C THR A 401 21.13 4.99 -4.38
N GLU A 402 20.42 5.64 -3.45
CA GLU A 402 21.01 6.13 -2.19
C GLU A 402 20.67 5.23 -1.00
N ILE A 403 19.58 4.47 -1.04
CA ILE A 403 19.14 3.68 0.12
C ILE A 403 19.19 2.18 -0.15
N LEU A 404 18.60 1.70 -1.26
CA LEU A 404 18.46 0.26 -1.50
C LEU A 404 19.77 -0.35 -1.98
N PHE A 405 20.33 0.14 -3.09
CA PHE A 405 21.55 -0.45 -3.67
C PHE A 405 22.78 -0.41 -2.77
N PRO A 406 23.06 0.66 -2.00
CA PRO A 406 24.19 0.66 -1.08
C PRO A 406 24.08 -0.34 0.08
N ARG A 407 22.87 -0.87 0.34
CA ARG A 407 22.62 -1.85 1.40
C ARG A 407 22.58 -3.29 0.91
N MET A 408 22.55 -3.49 -0.39
CA MET A 408 22.66 -4.80 -1.03
C MET A 408 24.11 -5.29 -1.04
#